data_abb54563738f70d2db3bcc2ea4fa5b72
#
_entry.id   abb54563738f70d2db3bcc2ea4fa5b72
#
_cell.length_a   1.000
_cell.length_b   1.000
_cell.length_c   1.000
_cell.angle_alpha   90.00
_cell.angle_beta   90.00
_cell.angle_gamma   90.00
#
_symmetry.space_group_name_H-M   'P 1'
#
loop_
_entity.id
_entity.type
_entity.pdbx_description
1 polymer ?
#
loop_
_entity_poly.entity_id
_entity_poly.type
_entity_poly.pdbx_seq_one_letter_code
_entity_poly.pdbx_strand_id
1 'polypeptide(L)'
;MLKVDLGDLERRRTLRIEGRFEADDDLFEGSPFTYEEPLHVILNATWAGSGELVVRGGAVGTVCQVCRRCLDRIERQIEVDITLLFVPSDLLGEDDGETHRLETGVREIDLGPYLRDEVVLAIPSFPECRVDCRGLCTGCGENLNESECKCLPVGRDPRWDALGALEHK
;
A
#
# COMPACT_ATOMS: atom_id res chain seq x y z
N MET A 1 16.65 4.91 -6.86
CA MET A 1 16.31 3.87 -7.85
C MET A 1 16.74 2.53 -7.27
N LEU A 2 15.81 1.62 -6.99
CA LEU A 2 16.09 0.32 -6.35
C LEU A 2 16.34 -0.73 -7.42
N LYS A 3 17.60 -1.03 -7.69
CA LYS A 3 17.99 -1.97 -8.74
C LYS A 3 18.84 -3.10 -8.20
N VAL A 4 18.63 -4.30 -8.74
CA VAL A 4 19.44 -5.48 -8.50
C VAL A 4 20.26 -5.78 -9.73
N ASP A 5 21.58 -5.67 -9.66
CA ASP A 5 22.48 -6.20 -10.68
C ASP A 5 22.67 -7.69 -10.45
N LEU A 6 22.20 -8.51 -11.40
CA LEU A 6 22.23 -9.97 -11.28
C LEU A 6 23.65 -10.53 -11.37
N GLY A 7 24.54 -9.86 -12.09
CA GLY A 7 25.95 -10.26 -12.17
C GLY A 7 26.69 -10.01 -10.84
N ASP A 8 26.37 -8.92 -10.15
CA ASP A 8 26.88 -8.66 -8.79
C ASP A 8 26.31 -9.65 -7.80
N LEU A 9 25.04 -9.98 -7.92
CA LEU A 9 24.39 -10.96 -7.06
C LEU A 9 24.98 -12.37 -7.22
N GLU A 10 25.28 -12.79 -8.45
CA GLU A 10 25.97 -14.06 -8.71
C GLU A 10 27.34 -14.14 -8.01
N ARG A 11 28.10 -13.03 -8.07
CA ARG A 11 29.44 -12.97 -7.45
C ARG A 11 29.38 -12.95 -5.93
N ARG A 12 28.40 -12.25 -5.35
CA ARG A 12 28.32 -11.99 -3.90
C ARG A 12 27.37 -12.94 -3.17
N ARG A 13 26.49 -13.64 -3.89
CA ARG A 13 25.41 -14.51 -3.42
C ARG A 13 24.29 -13.80 -2.67
N THR A 14 24.56 -12.66 -2.09
CA THR A 14 23.59 -11.79 -1.42
C THR A 14 23.92 -10.35 -1.71
N LEU A 15 22.91 -9.55 -1.98
CA LEU A 15 23.00 -8.11 -2.22
C LEU A 15 22.05 -7.38 -1.29
N ARG A 16 22.59 -6.46 -0.48
CA ARG A 16 21.78 -5.52 0.31
C ARG A 16 21.54 -4.28 -0.53
N ILE A 17 20.30 -3.88 -0.63
CA ILE A 17 19.80 -2.75 -1.41
C ILE A 17 19.10 -1.80 -0.47
N GLU A 18 19.51 -0.55 -0.47
CA GLU A 18 18.91 0.49 0.34
C GLU A 18 18.36 1.57 -0.58
N GLY A 19 17.18 2.07 -0.25
CA GLY A 19 16.52 3.14 -0.97
C GLY A 19 15.86 4.12 -0.04
N ARG A 20 15.70 5.32 -0.55
CA ARG A 20 14.99 6.41 0.09
C ARG A 20 14.13 7.08 -0.98
N PHE A 21 12.85 7.19 -0.73
CA PHE A 21 11.89 7.82 -1.63
C PHE A 21 11.37 9.08 -0.97
N GLU A 22 11.61 10.21 -1.62
CA GLU A 22 11.13 11.52 -1.15
C GLU A 22 9.63 11.68 -1.46
N ALA A 23 8.99 12.64 -0.80
CA ALA A 23 7.54 12.85 -0.91
C ALA A 23 7.05 13.19 -2.33
N ASP A 24 7.93 13.69 -3.17
CA ASP A 24 7.70 14.06 -4.56
C ASP A 24 8.21 13.00 -5.57
N ASP A 25 8.56 11.80 -5.10
CA ASP A 25 9.01 10.72 -5.99
C ASP A 25 7.83 10.22 -6.84
N ASP A 26 8.01 10.22 -8.17
CA ASP A 26 7.01 9.82 -9.16
C ASP A 26 6.53 8.37 -8.98
N LEU A 27 7.30 7.55 -8.26
CA LEU A 27 6.97 6.14 -8.00
C LEU A 27 5.58 5.99 -7.37
N PHE A 28 5.18 6.92 -6.50
CA PHE A 28 3.90 6.86 -5.79
C PHE A 28 2.87 7.86 -6.32
N GLU A 29 3.08 8.42 -7.50
CA GLU A 29 2.11 9.29 -8.14
C GLU A 29 0.76 8.57 -8.32
N GLY A 30 -0.35 9.26 -7.98
CA GLY A 30 -1.70 8.69 -8.05
C GLY A 30 -2.07 7.74 -6.92
N SER A 31 -1.22 7.56 -5.91
CA SER A 31 -1.54 6.76 -4.72
C SER A 31 -2.55 7.48 -3.82
N PRO A 32 -3.38 6.74 -3.05
CA PRO A 32 -4.40 7.32 -2.16
C PRO A 32 -3.81 7.90 -0.86
N PHE A 33 -2.52 8.12 -0.81
CA PHE A 33 -1.79 8.66 0.32
C PHE A 33 -0.66 9.57 -0.15
N THR A 34 -0.18 10.38 0.75
CA THR A 34 1.07 11.14 0.60
C THR A 34 1.98 10.83 1.79
N TYR A 35 3.24 11.16 1.70
CA TYR A 35 4.13 11.08 2.84
C TYR A 35 4.89 12.41 2.99
N GLU A 36 5.21 12.79 4.23
CA GLU A 36 5.97 14.00 4.54
C GLU A 36 7.43 13.67 4.81
N GLU A 37 7.65 12.50 5.39
CA GLU A 37 9.00 11.98 5.65
C GLU A 37 9.32 10.93 4.59
N PRO A 38 10.59 10.83 4.18
CA PRO A 38 11.00 9.84 3.19
C PRO A 38 10.68 8.41 3.61
N LEU A 39 10.23 7.62 2.66
CA LEU A 39 10.10 6.19 2.85
C LEU A 39 11.48 5.52 2.77
N HIS A 40 11.90 4.90 3.85
CA HIS A 40 13.15 4.17 3.92
C HIS A 40 12.94 2.69 3.60
N VAL A 41 13.72 2.17 2.69
CA VAL A 41 13.61 0.79 2.21
C VAL A 41 14.93 0.08 2.36
N ILE A 42 14.89 -1.13 2.93
CA ILE A 42 16.04 -2.02 3.06
C ILE A 42 15.62 -3.41 2.58
N LEU A 43 16.25 -3.86 1.50
CA LEU A 43 15.98 -5.16 0.89
C LEU A 43 17.27 -5.99 0.80
N ASN A 44 17.13 -7.29 0.84
CA ASN A 44 18.21 -8.26 0.61
C ASN A 44 17.78 -9.19 -0.52
N ALA A 45 18.55 -9.19 -1.60
CA ALA A 45 18.38 -10.10 -2.72
C ALA A 45 19.28 -11.31 -2.58
N THR A 46 18.76 -12.52 -2.82
CA THR A 46 19.50 -13.78 -2.72
C THR A 46 19.04 -14.75 -3.81
N TRP A 47 19.96 -15.54 -4.37
CA TRP A 47 19.61 -16.66 -5.23
C TRP A 47 19.17 -17.86 -4.38
N ALA A 48 18.02 -18.44 -4.69
CA ALA A 48 17.62 -19.75 -4.19
C ALA A 48 18.30 -20.86 -4.98
N GLY A 49 18.35 -22.07 -4.38
CA GLY A 49 19.08 -23.20 -4.98
C GLY A 49 18.52 -23.73 -6.30
N SER A 50 17.29 -23.40 -6.64
CA SER A 50 16.57 -23.75 -7.87
C SER A 50 16.67 -22.69 -8.98
N GLY A 51 17.38 -21.59 -8.74
CA GLY A 51 17.59 -20.53 -9.74
C GLY A 51 16.59 -19.37 -9.63
N GLU A 52 15.76 -19.36 -8.59
CA GLU A 52 14.88 -18.25 -8.29
C GLU A 52 15.64 -17.14 -7.55
N LEU A 53 15.23 -15.89 -7.80
CA LEU A 53 15.68 -14.74 -7.04
C LEU A 53 14.65 -14.40 -5.97
N VAL A 54 15.10 -14.39 -4.72
CA VAL A 54 14.28 -13.98 -3.57
C VAL A 54 14.77 -12.64 -3.07
N VAL A 55 13.85 -11.66 -2.98
CA VAL A 55 14.12 -10.34 -2.40
C VAL A 55 13.26 -10.19 -1.14
N ARG A 56 13.91 -9.96 0.00
CA ARG A 56 13.23 -9.79 1.30
C ARG A 56 13.72 -8.58 2.03
N GLY A 57 12.84 -7.95 2.77
CA GLY A 57 13.15 -6.80 3.61
C GLY A 57 11.92 -6.03 3.99
N GLY A 58 12.03 -4.72 4.07
CA GLY A 58 10.90 -3.89 4.45
C GLY A 58 11.04 -2.43 4.05
N ALA A 59 9.92 -1.74 4.17
CA ALA A 59 9.81 -0.30 4.00
C ALA A 59 9.20 0.32 5.26
N VAL A 60 9.79 1.43 5.72
CA VAL A 60 9.34 2.15 6.93
C VAL A 60 9.18 3.63 6.59
N GLY A 61 8.10 4.22 7.04
CA GLY A 61 7.86 5.65 6.85
C GLY A 61 6.57 6.12 7.52
N THR A 62 6.22 7.40 7.28
CA THR A 62 4.98 8.00 7.77
C THR A 62 4.14 8.42 6.58
N VAL A 63 2.95 7.84 6.45
CA VAL A 63 1.98 8.18 5.41
C VAL A 63 0.89 9.08 5.94
N CYS A 64 0.42 9.97 5.07
CA CYS A 64 -0.68 10.88 5.32
C CYS A 64 -1.88 10.49 4.47
N GLN A 65 -3.01 10.32 5.11
CA GLN A 65 -4.30 10.01 4.48
C GLN A 65 -5.37 10.95 5.02
N VAL A 66 -6.55 10.89 4.42
CA VAL A 66 -7.72 11.63 4.89
C VAL A 66 -8.75 10.64 5.44
N CYS A 67 -9.24 10.90 6.64
CA CYS A 67 -10.29 10.08 7.23
C CYS A 67 -11.52 10.04 6.30
N ARG A 68 -11.97 8.83 5.95
CA ARG A 68 -13.14 8.67 5.06
C ARG A 68 -14.45 9.20 5.65
N ARG A 69 -14.51 9.46 6.96
CA ARG A 69 -15.73 9.88 7.67
C ARG A 69 -15.77 11.36 8.02
N CYS A 70 -14.69 11.91 8.58
CA CYS A 70 -14.64 13.31 9.01
C CYS A 70 -13.74 14.20 8.16
N LEU A 71 -13.02 13.62 7.20
CA LEU A 71 -12.08 14.28 6.30
C LEU A 71 -10.86 14.89 7.01
N ASP A 72 -10.66 14.60 8.29
CA ASP A 72 -9.47 15.03 9.01
C ASP A 72 -8.25 14.29 8.48
N ARG A 73 -7.11 14.95 8.52
CA ARG A 73 -5.83 14.38 8.17
C ARG A 73 -5.41 13.35 9.21
N ILE A 74 -4.89 12.24 8.74
CA ILE A 74 -4.36 11.13 9.54
C ILE A 74 -2.90 10.93 9.15
N GLU A 75 -2.02 10.96 10.12
CA GLU A 75 -0.64 10.53 9.99
C GLU A 75 -0.48 9.16 10.61
N ARG A 76 0.13 8.25 9.88
CA ARG A 76 0.30 6.87 10.32
C ARG A 76 1.70 6.39 9.96
N GLN A 77 2.41 5.90 10.97
CA GLN A 77 3.62 5.14 10.72
C GLN A 77 3.25 3.81 10.07
N ILE A 78 3.99 3.45 9.03
CA ILE A 78 3.88 2.17 8.35
C ILE A 78 5.19 1.41 8.46
N GLU A 79 5.07 0.12 8.61
CA GLU A 79 6.14 -0.86 8.48
C GLU A 79 5.60 -1.95 7.58
N VAL A 80 6.19 -2.11 6.41
CA VAL A 80 5.74 -3.03 5.37
C VAL A 80 6.81 -4.09 5.17
N ASP A 81 6.46 -5.34 5.44
CA ASP A 81 7.29 -6.47 5.10
C ASP A 81 7.18 -6.77 3.60
N ILE A 82 8.31 -6.88 2.93
CA ILE A 82 8.40 -7.10 1.49
C ILE A 82 9.03 -8.44 1.23
N THR A 83 8.36 -9.26 0.44
CA THR A 83 8.89 -10.53 -0.07
C THR A 83 8.51 -10.65 -1.54
N LEU A 84 9.51 -10.56 -2.43
CA LEU A 84 9.32 -10.72 -3.87
C LEU A 84 10.04 -11.98 -4.32
N LEU A 85 9.37 -12.79 -5.11
CA LEU A 85 9.90 -14.02 -5.70
C LEU A 85 9.94 -13.86 -7.23
N PHE A 86 11.13 -13.93 -7.81
CA PHE A 86 11.31 -13.91 -9.26
C PHE A 86 11.71 -15.32 -9.72
N VAL A 87 10.92 -15.86 -10.64
CA VAL A 87 11.11 -17.22 -11.18
C VAL A 87 11.48 -17.14 -12.66
N PRO A 88 12.52 -17.88 -13.10
CA PRO A 88 12.86 -17.96 -14.53
C PRO A 88 11.65 -18.30 -15.39
N SER A 89 11.54 -17.66 -16.55
CA SER A 89 10.38 -17.80 -17.45
C SER A 89 10.08 -19.23 -17.88
N ASP A 90 11.10 -20.08 -17.93
CA ASP A 90 11.02 -21.50 -18.30
C ASP A 90 10.55 -22.40 -17.15
N LEU A 91 10.60 -21.91 -15.91
CA LEU A 91 10.15 -22.62 -14.71
C LEU A 91 8.82 -22.08 -14.17
N LEU A 92 8.35 -20.95 -14.70
CA LEU A 92 7.10 -20.34 -14.27
C LEU A 92 5.91 -21.21 -14.71
N GLY A 93 5.10 -21.66 -13.73
CA GLY A 93 3.84 -22.36 -13.97
C GLY A 93 2.69 -21.41 -14.38
N GLU A 94 1.47 -21.76 -13.97
CA GLU A 94 0.33 -20.84 -14.09
C GLU A 94 0.59 -19.61 -13.20
N ASP A 95 0.19 -18.44 -13.69
CA ASP A 95 0.34 -17.17 -12.95
C ASP A 95 -0.51 -17.21 -11.68
N ASP A 96 0.14 -17.26 -10.53
CA ASP A 96 -0.49 -17.28 -9.20
C ASP A 96 -0.65 -15.87 -8.60
N GLY A 97 -0.17 -14.85 -9.31
CA GLY A 97 -0.18 -13.46 -8.86
C GLY A 97 0.81 -13.14 -7.73
N GLU A 98 1.53 -14.12 -7.21
CA GLU A 98 2.52 -13.95 -6.13
C GLU A 98 3.97 -14.02 -6.65
N THR A 99 4.16 -14.61 -7.84
CA THR A 99 5.46 -14.79 -8.46
C THR A 99 5.68 -13.85 -9.63
N HIS A 100 6.87 -13.28 -9.69
CA HIS A 100 7.27 -12.40 -10.78
C HIS A 100 8.14 -13.13 -11.79
N ARG A 101 7.95 -12.83 -13.05
CA ARG A 101 8.73 -13.44 -14.13
C ARG A 101 10.14 -12.86 -14.18
N LEU A 102 11.13 -13.74 -14.19
CA LEU A 102 12.53 -13.41 -14.48
C LEU A 102 12.84 -13.74 -15.93
N GLU A 103 12.97 -12.71 -16.76
CA GLU A 103 13.29 -12.89 -18.18
C GLU A 103 14.74 -13.31 -18.39
N THR A 104 14.96 -14.22 -19.33
CA THR A 104 16.31 -14.71 -19.66
C THR A 104 17.17 -13.58 -20.28
N GLY A 105 18.39 -13.43 -19.77
CA GLY A 105 19.35 -12.45 -20.28
C GLY A 105 19.21 -11.03 -19.73
N VAL A 106 18.29 -10.80 -18.80
CA VAL A 106 18.19 -9.56 -18.03
C VAL A 106 19.42 -9.43 -17.15
N ARG A 107 20.02 -8.25 -17.12
CA ARG A 107 21.19 -7.95 -16.27
C ARG A 107 20.83 -7.23 -14.99
N GLU A 108 19.74 -6.51 -15.01
CA GLU A 108 19.32 -5.64 -13.91
C GLU A 108 17.81 -5.71 -13.76
N ILE A 109 17.32 -5.78 -12.52
CA ILE A 109 15.89 -5.72 -12.19
C ILE A 109 15.64 -4.43 -11.43
N ASP A 110 14.67 -3.64 -11.88
CA ASP A 110 14.14 -2.51 -11.12
C ASP A 110 13.08 -3.00 -10.16
N LEU A 111 13.33 -2.85 -8.86
CA LEU A 111 12.39 -3.24 -7.81
C LEU A 111 11.34 -2.17 -7.50
N GLY A 112 11.47 -0.96 -8.06
CA GLY A 112 10.57 0.15 -7.78
C GLY A 112 9.09 -0.17 -7.98
N PRO A 113 8.67 -0.66 -9.15
CA PRO A 113 7.26 -1.01 -9.40
C PRO A 113 6.70 -2.03 -8.40
N TYR A 114 7.46 -3.08 -8.11
CA TYR A 114 7.05 -4.12 -7.15
C TYR A 114 6.94 -3.58 -5.72
N LEU A 115 7.91 -2.75 -5.31
CA LEU A 115 7.86 -2.06 -4.02
C LEU A 115 6.62 -1.18 -3.91
N ARG A 116 6.30 -0.43 -4.97
CA ARG A 116 5.11 0.41 -5.00
C ARG A 116 3.85 -0.40 -4.72
N ASP A 117 3.70 -1.52 -5.39
CA ASP A 117 2.52 -2.37 -5.25
C ASP A 117 2.40 -2.92 -3.82
N GLU A 118 3.48 -3.42 -3.23
CA GLU A 118 3.50 -3.89 -1.84
C GLU A 118 3.14 -2.77 -0.84
N VAL A 119 3.72 -1.58 -1.00
CA VAL A 119 3.43 -0.45 -0.12
C VAL A 119 1.98 0.03 -0.28
N VAL A 120 1.48 0.14 -1.51
CA VAL A 120 0.09 0.57 -1.76
C VAL A 120 -0.91 -0.43 -1.20
N LEU A 121 -0.65 -1.72 -1.31
CA LEU A 121 -1.52 -2.78 -0.77
C LEU A 121 -1.51 -2.84 0.76
N ALA A 122 -0.38 -2.52 1.39
CA ALA A 122 -0.27 -2.51 2.84
C ALA A 122 -1.01 -1.33 3.51
N ILE A 123 -1.27 -0.26 2.77
CA ILE A 123 -1.92 0.94 3.30
C ILE A 123 -3.44 0.77 3.23
N PRO A 124 -4.17 1.03 4.34
CA PRO A 124 -5.62 0.91 4.36
C PRO A 124 -6.31 1.78 3.30
N SER A 125 -7.12 1.16 2.44
CA SER A 125 -7.91 1.87 1.41
C SER A 125 -9.03 2.72 2.02
N PHE A 126 -9.45 2.42 3.25
CA PHE A 126 -10.53 3.12 3.96
C PHE A 126 -10.06 3.61 5.33
N PRO A 127 -9.22 4.66 5.38
CA PRO A 127 -8.65 5.14 6.62
C PRO A 127 -9.71 5.79 7.51
N GLU A 128 -9.65 5.50 8.81
CA GLU A 128 -10.45 6.15 9.84
C GLU A 128 -9.51 6.73 10.90
N CYS A 129 -9.79 7.97 11.35
CA CYS A 129 -8.97 8.63 12.37
C CYS A 129 -9.08 7.92 13.73
N ARG A 130 -10.26 7.33 14.03
CA ARG A 130 -10.54 6.52 15.21
C ARG A 130 -11.75 5.63 14.97
N VAL A 131 -11.86 4.55 15.72
CA VAL A 131 -12.94 3.54 15.58
C VAL A 131 -14.33 4.15 15.82
N ASP A 132 -14.43 5.10 16.74
CA ASP A 132 -15.66 5.80 17.12
C ASP A 132 -15.87 7.13 16.38
N CYS A 133 -15.19 7.34 15.24
CA CYS A 133 -15.32 8.56 14.46
C CYS A 133 -16.78 8.78 14.05
N ARG A 134 -17.35 9.93 14.45
CA ARG A 134 -18.74 10.31 14.17
C ARG A 134 -18.94 10.85 12.75
N GLY A 135 -17.85 11.22 12.07
CA GLY A 135 -17.88 11.73 10.71
C GLY A 135 -18.39 13.17 10.61
N LEU A 136 -18.80 13.54 9.41
CA LEU A 136 -19.44 14.83 9.14
C LEU A 136 -20.96 14.70 9.21
N CYS A 137 -21.61 15.77 9.63
CA CYS A 137 -23.06 15.89 9.54
C CYS A 137 -23.51 15.89 8.07
N THR A 138 -24.46 15.01 7.73
CA THR A 138 -24.99 14.91 6.36
C THR A 138 -25.79 16.13 5.90
N GLY A 139 -26.23 16.97 6.84
CA GLY A 139 -27.02 18.17 6.52
C GLY A 139 -26.18 19.45 6.35
N CYS A 140 -25.18 19.67 7.22
CA CYS A 140 -24.40 20.91 7.24
C CYS A 140 -22.90 20.72 7.03
N GLY A 141 -22.39 19.46 7.03
CA GLY A 141 -20.95 19.21 6.88
C GLY A 141 -20.12 19.43 8.14
N GLU A 142 -20.75 19.75 9.29
CA GLU A 142 -20.05 19.96 10.56
C GLU A 142 -19.35 18.67 11.00
N ASN A 143 -18.13 18.78 11.54
CA ASN A 143 -17.41 17.64 12.09
C ASN A 143 -18.02 17.23 13.46
N LEU A 144 -18.74 16.13 13.45
CA LEU A 144 -19.44 15.62 14.64
C LEU A 144 -18.52 15.11 15.74
N ASN A 145 -17.22 15.02 15.48
CA ASN A 145 -16.24 14.69 16.51
C ASN A 145 -15.89 15.90 17.38
N GLU A 146 -16.03 17.10 16.85
CA GLU A 146 -15.62 18.35 17.49
C GLU A 146 -16.82 19.11 18.08
N SER A 147 -17.96 19.02 17.40
CA SER A 147 -19.15 19.77 17.79
C SER A 147 -20.44 18.96 17.60
N GLU A 148 -21.51 19.43 18.24
CA GLU A 148 -22.86 18.92 18.02
C GLU A 148 -23.59 19.83 17.02
N CYS A 149 -24.03 19.25 15.92
CA CYS A 149 -24.84 19.99 14.97
C CYS A 149 -26.32 20.06 15.44
N LYS A 150 -27.02 21.13 15.06
CA LYS A 150 -28.45 21.35 15.36
C LYS A 150 -29.35 21.02 14.17
N CYS A 151 -28.83 20.32 13.15
CA CYS A 151 -29.63 19.90 12.01
C CYS A 151 -30.71 18.91 12.43
N LEU A 152 -31.90 19.07 11.86
CA LEU A 152 -32.93 18.05 11.97
C LEU A 152 -32.47 16.78 11.24
N PRO A 153 -32.77 15.59 11.77
CA PRO A 153 -32.47 14.35 11.07
C PRO A 153 -33.06 14.40 9.65
N VAL A 154 -32.25 14.07 8.66
CA VAL A 154 -32.75 13.90 7.29
C VAL A 154 -33.76 12.75 7.30
N GLY A 155 -34.97 13.03 6.86
CA GLY A 155 -36.03 12.00 6.78
C GLY A 155 -35.58 10.82 5.92
N ARG A 156 -36.13 9.65 6.21
CA ARG A 156 -35.86 8.45 5.42
C ARG A 156 -36.34 8.68 3.98
N ASP A 157 -35.50 8.38 3.00
CA ASP A 157 -35.85 8.49 1.58
C ASP A 157 -36.89 7.40 1.25
N PRO A 158 -38.11 7.78 0.77
CA PRO A 158 -39.19 6.83 0.50
C PRO A 158 -38.81 5.72 -0.52
N ARG A 159 -37.83 5.97 -1.37
CA ARG A 159 -37.34 4.94 -2.33
C ARG A 159 -36.77 3.70 -1.63
N TRP A 160 -36.35 3.81 -0.39
CA TRP A 160 -35.76 2.74 0.39
C TRP A 160 -36.75 2.08 1.40
N ASP A 161 -38.04 2.51 1.38
CA ASP A 161 -39.04 1.98 2.34
C ASP A 161 -39.24 0.47 2.21
N ALA A 162 -39.10 -0.07 0.99
CA ALA A 162 -39.17 -1.52 0.75
C ALA A 162 -38.10 -2.32 1.51
N LEU A 163 -36.94 -1.71 1.79
CA LEU A 163 -35.88 -2.36 2.58
C LEU A 163 -36.22 -2.48 4.06
N GLY A 164 -37.18 -1.68 4.56
CA GLY A 164 -37.66 -1.82 5.92
C GLY A 164 -38.33 -3.18 6.21
N ALA A 165 -38.82 -3.86 5.18
CA ALA A 165 -39.35 -5.22 5.30
C ALA A 165 -38.26 -6.29 5.53
N LEU A 166 -36.98 -5.96 5.35
CA LEU A 166 -35.81 -6.83 5.59
C LEU A 166 -35.27 -6.73 7.01
N GLU A 167 -35.92 -5.94 7.89
CA GLU A 167 -35.54 -5.82 9.27
C GLU A 167 -35.73 -7.17 9.99
N HIS A 168 -34.64 -7.81 10.14
CA HIS A 168 -34.22 -8.78 11.16
C HIS A 168 -35.20 -9.87 11.62
N LYS A 169 -34.90 -11.05 11.15
CA LYS A 169 -35.11 -12.25 11.97
C LYS A 169 -33.88 -12.52 12.82
#